data_6bd15fb041aa054ccd0183109a9648a2
#
_entry.id   6bd15fb041aa054ccd0183109a9648a2
#
_cell.length_a   1.000
_cell.length_b   1.000
_cell.length_c   1.000
_cell.angle_alpha   90.00
_cell.angle_beta   90.00
_cell.angle_gamma   90.00
#
_symmetry.space_group_name_H-M   'P 1'
#
loop_
_entity.id
_entity.type
_entity.pdbx_description
1 polymer ?
#
loop_
_entity_poly.entity_id
_entity_poly.type
_entity_poly.pdbx_seq_one_letter_code
_entity_poly.pdbx_strand_id
1 'polypeptide(L)'
;WVLKCYPRSGLGFKYRHQLNNTVGIIDSDYFYSDNEGHIFSKITNDSNENKTLTIPADTGFMQGIFVEYGITVDDDATEIRNGGFGSTTAK
;
A
#
# COMPACT_ATOMS: atom_id res chain seq x y z
N TRP A 1 -13.08 6.17 6.02
CA TRP A 1 -12.41 6.08 4.72
C TRP A 1 -11.08 5.37 4.86
N VAL A 2 -10.72 4.63 3.84
CA VAL A 2 -9.44 3.97 3.77
C VAL A 2 -8.85 4.20 2.38
N LEU A 3 -7.53 4.34 2.31
CA LEU A 3 -6.82 4.42 1.03
C LEU A 3 -6.37 3.02 0.65
N LYS A 4 -6.82 2.53 -0.50
CA LYS A 4 -6.37 1.26 -1.05
C LYS A 4 -5.42 1.52 -2.20
N CYS A 5 -4.28 0.84 -2.18
CA CYS A 5 -3.21 1.03 -3.15
C CYS A 5 -3.06 -0.18 -4.04
N TYR A 6 -2.94 0.08 -5.32
CA TYR A 6 -2.85 -0.94 -6.36
C TYR A 6 -1.73 -0.62 -7.32
N PRO A 7 -1.18 -1.62 -8.06
CA PRO A 7 -0.27 -1.31 -9.16
C PRO A 7 -0.99 -0.53 -10.26
N ARG A 8 -0.25 0.26 -10.99
CA ARG A 8 -0.80 0.91 -12.17
C ARG A 8 -0.97 -0.12 -13.29
N SER A 9 -2.03 0.06 -14.09
CA SER A 9 -2.43 -0.97 -15.07
C SER A 9 -1.35 -1.26 -16.10
N GLY A 10 -0.66 -0.25 -16.61
CA GLY A 10 0.38 -0.46 -17.60
C GLY A 10 1.49 -1.36 -17.12
N LEU A 11 1.96 -1.13 -15.91
CA LEU A 11 3.00 -1.97 -15.33
C LEU A 11 2.46 -3.34 -14.93
N GLY A 12 1.22 -3.38 -14.46
CA GLY A 12 0.60 -4.65 -14.08
C GLY A 12 0.45 -5.59 -15.26
N PHE A 13 0.01 -5.09 -16.40
CA PHE A 13 -0.18 -5.92 -17.59
C PHE A 13 1.14 -6.32 -18.26
N LYS A 14 2.10 -5.40 -18.34
CA LYS A 14 3.34 -5.68 -19.04
C LYS A 14 4.31 -6.54 -18.26
N TYR A 15 4.38 -6.34 -16.96
CA TYR A 15 5.43 -6.94 -16.14
C TYR A 15 4.89 -7.76 -14.98
N ARG A 16 3.58 -7.88 -14.86
CA ARG A 16 2.95 -8.43 -13.66
C ARG A 16 3.50 -7.77 -12.40
N HIS A 17 3.71 -6.48 -12.51
CA HIS A 17 4.13 -5.66 -11.38
C HIS A 17 3.08 -5.78 -10.27
N GLN A 18 3.52 -6.12 -9.09
CA GLN A 18 2.62 -6.34 -7.97
C GLN A 18 3.20 -5.66 -6.74
N LEU A 19 2.30 -5.24 -5.86
CA LEU A 19 2.71 -4.92 -4.50
C LEU A 19 2.93 -6.24 -3.78
N ASN A 20 3.98 -6.31 -2.95
CA ASN A 20 4.27 -7.56 -2.22
C ASN A 20 3.09 -8.02 -1.37
N ASN A 21 2.31 -7.09 -0.86
CA ASN A 21 1.14 -7.39 -0.04
C ASN A 21 -0.16 -7.37 -0.84
N THR A 22 -0.09 -7.42 -2.15
CA THR A 22 -1.23 -7.48 -3.07
C THR A 22 -1.97 -6.15 -3.15
N VAL A 23 -2.58 -5.71 -2.07
CA VAL A 23 -3.29 -4.43 -1.96
C VAL A 23 -2.83 -3.75 -0.69
N GLY A 24 -2.27 -2.56 -0.82
CA GLY A 24 -1.89 -1.78 0.34
C GLY A 24 -3.11 -1.10 0.94
N ILE A 25 -3.23 -1.15 2.26
CA ILE A 25 -4.34 -0.52 2.97
C ILE A 25 -3.77 0.50 3.93
N ILE A 26 -4.13 1.76 3.73
CA ILE A 26 -3.64 2.87 4.54
C ILE A 26 -4.81 3.44 5.31
N ASP A 27 -4.82 3.19 6.61
CA ASP A 27 -5.87 3.71 7.49
C ASP A 27 -5.59 5.18 7.84
N SER A 28 -6.62 5.87 8.27
CA SER A 28 -6.51 7.28 8.60
C SER A 28 -5.56 7.53 9.76
N ASP A 29 -5.43 6.59 10.68
CA ASP A 29 -4.55 6.74 11.84
C ASP A 29 -3.07 6.66 11.47
N TYR A 30 -2.73 6.20 10.28
CA TYR A 30 -1.35 6.12 9.83
C TYR A 30 -0.71 7.50 9.66
N PHE A 31 -1.53 8.53 9.48
CA PHE A 31 -1.04 9.90 9.30
C PHE A 31 -0.13 10.33 10.45
N TYR A 32 -0.44 9.87 11.66
CA TYR A 32 0.29 10.26 12.87
C TYR A 32 1.36 9.25 13.29
N SER A 33 1.77 8.37 12.39
CA SER A 33 2.78 7.38 12.72
C SER A 33 4.14 8.04 12.96
N ASP A 34 5.07 7.28 13.53
CA ASP A 34 6.40 7.77 13.86
C ASP A 34 7.23 8.13 12.64
N ASN A 35 6.85 7.68 11.44
CA ASN A 35 7.50 8.06 10.19
C ASN A 35 6.71 9.16 9.45
N GLU A 36 5.89 9.90 10.18
CA GLU A 36 5.13 11.04 9.65
C GLU A 36 4.13 10.65 8.56
N GLY A 37 3.62 9.44 8.62
CA GLY A 37 2.66 8.98 7.62
C GLY A 37 3.26 8.67 6.27
N HIS A 38 4.57 8.53 6.19
CA HIS A 38 5.24 8.23 4.93
C HIS A 38 4.81 6.87 4.39
N ILE A 39 4.30 6.84 3.18
CA ILE A 39 3.81 5.62 2.55
C ILE A 39 4.95 4.93 1.83
N PHE A 40 5.19 3.69 2.21
CA PHE A 40 6.19 2.84 1.57
C PHE A 40 5.52 1.72 0.82
N SER A 41 6.18 1.21 -0.21
CA SER A 41 5.70 0.00 -0.85
C SER A 41 6.89 -0.87 -1.25
N LYS A 42 6.67 -2.17 -1.20
CA LYS A 42 7.57 -3.17 -1.77
C LYS A 42 6.88 -3.75 -2.97
N ILE A 43 7.61 -3.84 -4.07
CA ILE A 43 7.02 -4.28 -5.33
C ILE A 43 7.77 -5.52 -5.84
N THR A 44 7.07 -6.29 -6.64
CA THR A 44 7.60 -7.50 -7.25
C THR A 44 7.39 -7.44 -8.75
N ASN A 45 8.44 -7.73 -9.50
CA ASN A 45 8.33 -7.96 -10.94
C ASN A 45 8.14 -9.47 -11.13
N ASP A 46 6.92 -9.86 -11.43
CA ASP A 46 6.55 -11.28 -11.56
C ASP A 46 6.21 -11.61 -13.02
N SER A 47 6.92 -10.98 -13.95
CA SER A 47 6.61 -11.15 -15.38
C SER A 47 6.82 -12.58 -15.86
N ASN A 48 7.75 -13.29 -15.24
CA ASN A 48 8.04 -14.68 -15.63
C ASN A 48 8.51 -14.80 -17.08
N GLU A 49 9.04 -13.71 -17.63
CA GLU A 49 9.46 -13.64 -19.03
C GLU A 49 10.85 -13.03 -19.18
N ASN A 50 11.64 -13.04 -18.13
CA ASN A 50 12.99 -12.45 -18.13
C ASN A 50 13.00 -10.97 -18.53
N LYS A 51 11.92 -10.26 -18.21
CA LYS A 51 11.83 -8.82 -18.48
C LYS A 51 12.35 -8.04 -17.29
N THR A 52 13.16 -7.03 -17.59
CA THR A 52 13.60 -6.09 -16.57
C THR A 52 12.60 -4.94 -16.50
N LEU A 53 12.12 -4.66 -15.31
CA LEU A 53 11.22 -3.52 -15.08
C LEU A 53 12.08 -2.32 -14.68
N THR A 54 12.03 -1.27 -15.48
CA THR A 54 12.68 -0.01 -15.18
C THR A 54 11.62 1.07 -15.02
N ILE A 55 11.62 1.70 -13.86
CA ILE A 55 10.66 2.78 -13.58
C ILE A 55 11.47 4.06 -13.42
N PRO A 56 11.41 4.97 -14.42
CA PRO A 56 12.12 6.24 -14.29
C PRO A 56 11.61 7.07 -13.12
N ALA A 57 12.46 7.96 -12.62
CA ALA A 57 12.06 8.87 -11.58
C ALA A 57 10.85 9.70 -12.02
N ASP A 58 10.01 10.07 -11.07
CA ASP A 58 8.80 10.87 -11.30
C ASP A 58 7.76 10.18 -12.17
N THR A 59 7.84 8.87 -12.28
CA THR A 59 6.86 8.07 -13.00
C THR A 59 5.96 7.36 -12.00
N GLY A 60 4.65 7.45 -12.20
CA GLY A 60 3.70 6.74 -11.34
C GLY A 60 3.83 5.23 -11.52
N PHE A 61 3.92 4.51 -10.41
CA PHE A 61 3.98 3.04 -10.44
C PHE A 61 2.86 2.41 -9.62
N MET A 62 2.15 3.18 -8.85
CA MET A 62 1.10 2.72 -7.95
C MET A 62 -0.03 3.73 -7.99
N GLN A 63 -1.24 3.26 -7.78
CA GLN A 63 -2.40 4.14 -7.70
C GLN A 63 -3.15 3.87 -6.41
N GLY A 64 -3.89 4.87 -5.94
CA GLY A 64 -4.67 4.73 -4.74
C GLY A 64 -6.07 5.23 -4.95
N ILE A 65 -7.02 4.62 -4.27
CA ILE A 65 -8.40 5.08 -4.23
C ILE A 65 -8.87 5.15 -2.79
N PHE A 66 -9.71 6.13 -2.51
CA PHE A 66 -10.34 6.24 -1.20
C PHE A 66 -11.66 5.51 -1.22
N VAL A 67 -11.89 4.69 -0.20
CA VAL A 67 -13.09 3.87 -0.09
C VAL A 67 -13.64 4.03 1.31
N GLU A 68 -14.96 4.18 1.44
CA GLU A 68 -15.60 4.12 2.74
C GLU A 68 -15.59 2.69 3.26
N TYR A 69 -15.46 2.56 4.55
CA TYR A 69 -15.61 1.26 5.19
C TYR A 69 -16.27 1.45 6.55
N GLY A 70 -16.95 0.39 7.02
CA GLY A 70 -17.59 0.41 8.32
C GLY A 70 -16.66 -0.09 9.41
N ILE A 71 -16.87 0.39 10.61
CA ILE A 71 -16.19 -0.11 11.79
C ILE A 71 -17.24 -0.68 12.74
N THR A 72 -16.82 -1.57 13.61
CA THR A 72 -17.72 -2.14 14.60
C THR A 72 -17.99 -1.10 15.70
N VAL A 73 -19.14 -1.24 16.37
CA VAL A 73 -19.53 -0.27 17.39
C VAL A 73 -18.60 -0.31 18.60
N ASP A 74 -17.89 -1.38 18.81
CA ASP A 74 -16.96 -1.51 19.92
C ASP A 74 -15.49 -1.26 19.52
N ASP A 75 -15.28 -0.73 18.31
CA ASP A 75 -13.94 -0.34 17.88
C ASP A 75 -13.58 0.99 18.52
N ASP A 76 -12.56 0.96 19.36
CA ASP A 76 -12.09 2.15 20.04
C ASP A 76 -10.61 2.41 19.77
N ALA A 77 -10.19 2.22 18.53
CA ALA A 77 -8.81 2.41 18.14
C ALA A 77 -8.39 3.86 18.36
N THR A 78 -7.82 4.12 19.51
CA THR A 78 -7.40 5.46 19.90
C THR A 78 -5.90 5.65 19.89
N GLU A 79 -5.15 4.59 19.69
CA GLU A 79 -3.70 4.66 19.71
C GLU A 79 -3.16 5.11 18.35
N ILE A 80 -2.06 5.85 18.42
CA ILE A 80 -1.36 6.26 17.20
C ILE A 80 -0.61 5.05 16.65
N ARG A 81 -0.80 4.77 15.37
CA ARG A 81 -0.09 3.69 14.72
C ARG A 81 1.33 4.13 14.39
N ASN A 82 2.30 3.29 14.69
CA ASN A 82 3.70 3.53 14.35
C ASN A 82 4.19 2.44 13.42
N GLY A 83 5.16 2.81 12.57
CA GLY A 83 5.70 1.90 11.61
C GLY A 83 4.82 1.79 10.38
N GLY A 84 4.93 0.70 9.65
CA GLY A 84 4.16 0.54 8.42
C GLY A 84 3.96 -0.91 8.03
N PHE A 85 5.02 -1.69 7.99
CA PHE A 85 4.93 -3.03 7.43
C PHE A 85 4.54 -4.04 8.51
N GLY A 86 3.23 -4.18 8.70
CA GLY A 86 2.70 -5.17 9.61
C GLY A 86 2.80 -4.80 11.08
N SER A 87 2.93 -3.52 11.38
CA SER A 87 3.10 -3.09 12.77
C SER A 87 1.89 -3.40 13.63
N THR A 88 0.73 -3.63 13.04
CA THR A 88 -0.51 -3.91 13.77
C THR A 88 -0.82 -5.39 13.89
N THR A 89 0.05 -6.25 13.39
CA THR A 89 -0.20 -7.70 13.40
C THR A 89 0.51 -8.43 14.51
N ALA A 90 1.06 -7.74 15.44
CA ALA A 90 1.80 -8.33 16.55
C ALA A 90 0.84 -8.91 17.58
N LYS A 91 0.43 -10.09 17.38
CA LYS A 91 -0.50 -10.72 18.32
C LYS A 91 -0.14 -12.18 18.55
#